data_7cd46ad45c018de24cb6230656d30848
#
_entry.id   7cd46ad45c018de24cb6230656d30848
#
_cell.length_a   1.000
_cell.length_b   1.000
_cell.length_c   1.000
_cell.angle_alpha   90.00
_cell.angle_beta   90.00
_cell.angle_gamma   90.00
#
_symmetry.space_group_name_H-M   'P 1'
#
loop_
_entity.id
_entity.type
_entity.pdbx_description
1 polymer ?
#
loop_
_entity_poly.entity_id
_entity_poly.type
_entity_poly.pdbx_seq_one_letter_code
_entity_poly.pdbx_strand_id
1 'polypeptide(L)'
;GTLRRLNEWGVDRAVTLHIATSVHAMHKVNDFAAAVKSERLYSFGSVHPDAPDALEELDRIQALGLDGVKFHPDYQDFFVDDDKMAPIYEKIQSLGLPVTFHAGWDPLSPKVVHAEPERLARVLDAFPRMTVIGAHLGGLCRYDQVEKFLLGRRNLYLDTAMTAPYLEDEAQYVRILRGHGLDRVLFATDCPWSTPLRELPLLERAGFTPEERERITWKNALALLERKR
;
A
#
# COMPACT_ATOMS: atom_id res chain seq x y z
N GLY A 1 1.15 -4.36 22.41
CA GLY A 1 1.03 -4.81 21.02
C GLY A 1 0.06 -3.96 20.22
N THR A 2 -0.11 -4.27 18.94
CA THR A 2 -0.90 -3.51 17.95
C THR A 2 -2.33 -3.23 18.42
N LEU A 3 -3.07 -4.24 18.87
CA LEU A 3 -4.46 -4.07 19.31
C LEU A 3 -4.62 -3.06 20.45
N ARG A 4 -3.65 -2.99 21.38
CA ARG A 4 -3.67 -1.96 22.43
C ARG A 4 -3.55 -0.55 21.83
N ARG A 5 -2.65 -0.36 20.85
CA ARG A 5 -2.51 0.93 20.16
C ARG A 5 -3.76 1.32 19.39
N LEU A 6 -4.40 0.36 18.71
CA LEU A 6 -5.67 0.62 18.03
C LEU A 6 -6.73 1.13 19.01
N ASN A 7 -6.83 0.51 20.21
CA ASN A 7 -7.75 0.97 21.25
C ASN A 7 -7.42 2.39 21.73
N GLU A 8 -6.13 2.67 21.99
CA GLU A 8 -5.67 4.01 22.41
C GLU A 8 -6.00 5.08 21.36
N TRP A 9 -6.03 4.75 20.09
CA TRP A 9 -6.32 5.66 18.98
C TRP A 9 -7.78 5.65 18.50
N GLY A 10 -8.64 4.82 19.08
CA GLY A 10 -10.02 4.68 18.64
C GLY A 10 -10.15 4.09 17.22
N VAL A 11 -9.20 3.23 16.83
CA VAL A 11 -9.19 2.58 15.50
C VAL A 11 -9.80 1.19 15.63
N ASP A 12 -10.86 0.91 14.88
CA ASP A 12 -11.56 -0.37 14.93
C ASP A 12 -10.78 -1.48 14.24
N ARG A 13 -10.27 -1.22 13.03
CA ARG A 13 -9.58 -2.21 12.20
C ARG A 13 -8.35 -1.61 11.55
N ALA A 14 -7.37 -2.45 11.24
CA ALA A 14 -6.16 -2.04 10.53
C ALA A 14 -5.67 -3.13 9.57
N VAL A 15 -4.83 -2.74 8.62
CA VAL A 15 -4.07 -3.64 7.76
C VAL A 15 -2.63 -3.67 8.27
N THR A 16 -2.09 -4.86 8.49
CA THR A 16 -0.67 -5.07 8.79
C THR A 16 0.04 -5.49 7.51
N LEU A 17 1.12 -4.78 7.18
CA LEU A 17 1.91 -5.01 5.97
C LEU A 17 3.24 -5.67 6.36
N HIS A 18 3.46 -6.88 5.90
CA HIS A 18 4.69 -7.63 6.18
C HIS A 18 5.63 -7.59 4.98
N ILE A 19 6.94 -7.54 5.21
CA ILE A 19 7.94 -7.42 4.16
C ILE A 19 8.95 -8.56 4.28
N ALA A 20 9.07 -9.38 3.23
CA ALA A 20 10.11 -10.38 3.10
C ALA A 20 11.39 -9.73 2.56
N THR A 21 12.23 -9.22 3.45
CA THR A 21 13.48 -8.53 3.09
C THR A 21 14.62 -9.47 2.67
N SER A 22 14.39 -10.77 2.70
CA SER A 22 15.30 -11.79 2.16
C SER A 22 14.53 -13.04 1.74
N VAL A 23 15.09 -13.78 0.81
CA VAL A 23 14.55 -15.08 0.35
C VAL A 23 14.32 -16.03 1.54
N HIS A 24 15.27 -16.12 2.45
CA HIS A 24 15.19 -17.05 3.60
C HIS A 24 14.13 -16.67 4.64
N ALA A 25 13.72 -15.40 4.69
CA ALA A 25 12.72 -14.95 5.65
C ALA A 25 11.28 -15.10 5.11
N MET A 26 11.09 -15.28 3.81
CA MET A 26 9.82 -15.18 3.12
C MET A 26 8.72 -16.04 3.77
N HIS A 27 8.92 -17.34 3.90
CA HIS A 27 7.92 -18.23 4.49
C HIS A 27 7.59 -17.88 5.94
N LYS A 28 8.59 -17.58 6.77
CA LYS A 28 8.39 -17.22 8.18
C LYS A 28 7.63 -15.91 8.33
N VAL A 29 7.89 -14.96 7.44
CA VAL A 29 7.15 -13.68 7.39
C VAL A 29 5.67 -13.94 7.11
N ASN A 30 5.35 -14.81 6.16
CA ASN A 30 3.97 -15.13 5.81
C ASN A 30 3.28 -16.01 6.87
N ASP A 31 3.99 -16.91 7.53
CA ASP A 31 3.47 -17.66 8.69
C ASP A 31 3.10 -16.69 9.83
N PHE A 32 3.97 -15.72 10.10
CA PHE A 32 3.69 -14.70 11.11
C PHE A 32 2.52 -13.80 10.68
N ALA A 33 2.47 -13.40 9.40
CA ALA A 33 1.37 -12.61 8.85
C ALA A 33 0.01 -13.31 9.05
N ALA A 34 -0.05 -14.63 8.83
CA ALA A 34 -1.25 -15.43 9.06
C ALA A 34 -1.58 -15.55 10.55
N ALA A 35 -0.58 -15.73 11.40
CA ALA A 35 -0.76 -15.89 12.85
C ALA A 35 -1.28 -14.62 13.56
N VAL A 36 -1.00 -13.42 13.03
CA VAL A 36 -1.45 -12.15 13.62
C VAL A 36 -2.81 -11.68 13.07
N LYS A 37 -3.29 -12.30 12.00
CA LYS A 37 -4.59 -11.97 11.40
C LYS A 37 -5.72 -12.23 12.41
N SER A 38 -6.71 -11.32 12.44
CA SER A 38 -7.88 -11.43 13.33
C SER A 38 -9.05 -10.63 12.74
N GLU A 39 -10.19 -10.63 13.41
CA GLU A 39 -11.35 -9.81 13.02
C GLU A 39 -11.03 -8.30 12.89
N ARG A 40 -10.03 -7.82 13.61
CA ARG A 40 -9.60 -6.43 13.61
C ARG A 40 -8.33 -6.16 12.80
N LEU A 41 -7.60 -7.20 12.43
CA LEU A 41 -6.34 -7.08 11.70
C LEU A 41 -6.42 -7.88 10.39
N TYR A 42 -6.55 -7.17 9.28
CA TYR A 42 -6.23 -7.69 7.96
C TYR A 42 -4.71 -7.82 7.85
N SER A 43 -4.23 -8.76 7.06
CA SER A 43 -2.79 -9.05 7.01
C SER A 43 -2.34 -9.31 5.57
N PHE A 44 -1.38 -8.53 5.10
CA PHE A 44 -0.75 -8.73 3.80
C PHE A 44 0.55 -9.50 3.97
N GLY A 45 0.73 -10.52 3.14
CA GLY A 45 1.99 -11.24 3.04
C GLY A 45 3.00 -10.54 2.13
N SER A 46 4.11 -11.22 1.87
CA SER A 46 5.15 -10.71 0.98
C SER A 46 5.89 -11.85 0.31
N VAL A 47 6.32 -11.67 -0.94
CA VAL A 47 7.29 -12.55 -1.58
C VAL A 47 8.57 -11.78 -1.89
N HIS A 48 9.71 -12.48 -1.88
CA HIS A 48 10.97 -11.89 -2.33
C HIS A 48 11.12 -12.15 -3.83
N PRO A 49 11.39 -11.12 -4.65
CA PRO A 49 11.46 -11.29 -6.12
C PRO A 49 12.48 -12.32 -6.61
N ASP A 50 13.56 -12.50 -5.85
CA ASP A 50 14.63 -13.44 -6.20
C ASP A 50 14.42 -14.85 -5.59
N ALA A 51 13.30 -15.10 -4.91
CA ALA A 51 12.99 -16.42 -4.40
C ALA A 51 12.60 -17.37 -5.55
N PRO A 52 13.22 -18.56 -5.65
CA PRO A 52 12.91 -19.50 -6.72
C PRO A 52 11.48 -20.03 -6.66
N ASP A 53 10.85 -19.98 -5.50
CA ASP A 53 9.49 -20.43 -5.19
C ASP A 53 8.52 -19.27 -4.93
N ALA A 54 8.82 -18.07 -5.46
CA ALA A 54 7.98 -16.88 -5.25
C ALA A 54 6.54 -17.06 -5.76
N LEU A 55 6.36 -17.82 -6.86
CA LEU A 55 5.03 -18.04 -7.44
C LEU A 55 4.21 -19.03 -6.60
N GLU A 56 4.84 -20.07 -6.10
CA GLU A 56 4.25 -21.05 -5.17
C GLU A 56 3.90 -20.38 -3.83
N GLU A 57 4.75 -19.47 -3.36
CA GLU A 57 4.47 -18.73 -2.14
C GLU A 57 3.29 -17.76 -2.29
N LEU A 58 3.03 -17.23 -3.48
CA LEU A 58 1.80 -16.46 -3.77
C LEU A 58 0.54 -17.34 -3.65
N ASP A 59 0.57 -18.59 -4.15
CA ASP A 59 -0.51 -19.54 -3.93
C ASP A 59 -0.68 -19.83 -2.43
N ARG A 60 0.44 -19.95 -1.71
CA ARG A 60 0.41 -20.18 -0.27
C ARG A 60 -0.15 -18.97 0.49
N ILE A 61 0.19 -17.74 0.13
CA ILE A 61 -0.40 -16.50 0.67
C ILE A 61 -1.93 -16.56 0.56
N GLN A 62 -2.46 -16.94 -0.61
CA GLN A 62 -3.90 -17.10 -0.80
C GLN A 62 -4.47 -18.24 0.08
N ALA A 63 -3.80 -19.39 0.14
CA ALA A 63 -4.22 -20.54 0.96
C ALA A 63 -4.22 -20.24 2.47
N LEU A 64 -3.28 -19.41 2.95
CA LEU A 64 -3.22 -18.89 4.31
C LEU A 64 -4.34 -17.87 4.61
N GLY A 65 -5.11 -17.47 3.61
CA GLY A 65 -6.18 -16.49 3.74
C GLY A 65 -5.66 -15.07 3.99
N LEU A 66 -4.44 -14.75 3.58
CA LEU A 66 -3.91 -13.39 3.66
C LEU A 66 -4.66 -12.48 2.69
N ASP A 67 -4.74 -11.19 3.02
CA ASP A 67 -5.67 -10.26 2.38
C ASP A 67 -5.05 -9.55 1.16
N GLY A 68 -3.74 -9.68 0.97
CA GLY A 68 -3.00 -9.08 -0.14
C GLY A 68 -1.49 -9.32 -0.02
N VAL A 69 -0.74 -8.61 -0.86
CA VAL A 69 0.73 -8.70 -0.93
C VAL A 69 1.35 -7.34 -0.70
N LYS A 70 2.44 -7.27 0.04
CA LYS A 70 3.26 -6.06 0.25
C LYS A 70 4.63 -6.23 -0.38
N PHE A 71 5.05 -5.24 -1.14
CA PHE A 71 6.43 -5.05 -1.56
C PHE A 71 7.01 -3.75 -1.02
N HIS A 72 8.29 -3.80 -0.73
CA HIS A 72 9.11 -2.63 -0.46
C HIS A 72 10.33 -2.65 -1.39
N PRO A 73 10.21 -2.06 -2.60
CA PRO A 73 11.22 -2.18 -3.63
C PRO A 73 12.63 -1.79 -3.18
N ASP A 74 12.77 -0.75 -2.33
CA ASP A 74 14.08 -0.33 -1.81
C ASP A 74 14.70 -1.34 -0.83
N TYR A 75 13.90 -2.07 -0.04
CA TYR A 75 14.41 -3.07 0.92
C TYR A 75 14.61 -4.45 0.30
N GLN A 76 13.98 -4.69 -0.86
CA GLN A 76 14.04 -5.95 -1.59
C GLN A 76 14.91 -5.85 -2.86
N ASP A 77 15.52 -4.68 -3.10
CA ASP A 77 16.49 -4.37 -4.17
C ASP A 77 15.99 -4.73 -5.58
N PHE A 78 14.85 -4.15 -5.97
CA PHE A 78 14.31 -4.27 -7.32
C PHE A 78 13.57 -3.01 -7.74
N PHE A 79 13.66 -2.64 -9.02
CA PHE A 79 12.78 -1.62 -9.57
C PHE A 79 11.39 -2.19 -9.82
N VAL A 80 10.36 -1.41 -9.50
CA VAL A 80 8.97 -1.87 -9.59
C VAL A 80 8.57 -2.33 -10.99
N ASP A 81 9.24 -1.84 -12.03
CA ASP A 81 9.04 -2.17 -13.43
C ASP A 81 10.13 -3.09 -14.03
N ASP A 82 10.92 -3.78 -13.19
CA ASP A 82 11.87 -4.80 -13.66
C ASP A 82 11.17 -5.96 -14.35
N ASP A 83 11.72 -6.47 -15.45
CA ASP A 83 11.16 -7.58 -16.22
C ASP A 83 10.97 -8.85 -15.37
N LYS A 84 11.84 -9.09 -14.38
CA LYS A 84 11.74 -10.24 -13.47
C LYS A 84 10.45 -10.23 -12.64
N MET A 85 9.80 -9.07 -12.50
CA MET A 85 8.54 -8.94 -11.75
C MET A 85 7.31 -9.37 -12.55
N ALA A 86 7.41 -9.45 -13.88
CA ALA A 86 6.25 -9.75 -14.73
C ALA A 86 5.53 -11.06 -14.33
N PRO A 87 6.20 -12.21 -14.15
CA PRO A 87 5.51 -13.45 -13.76
C PRO A 87 4.87 -13.35 -12.36
N ILE A 88 5.48 -12.57 -11.43
CA ILE A 88 4.94 -12.33 -10.10
C ILE A 88 3.65 -11.49 -10.21
N TYR A 89 3.66 -10.42 -11.00
CA TYR A 89 2.49 -9.56 -11.21
C TYR A 89 1.35 -10.28 -11.95
N GLU A 90 1.66 -11.10 -12.96
CA GLU A 90 0.69 -11.97 -13.62
C GLU A 90 0.02 -12.91 -12.62
N LYS A 91 0.80 -13.51 -11.73
CA LYS A 91 0.30 -14.39 -10.69
C LYS A 91 -0.59 -13.64 -9.69
N ILE A 92 -0.15 -12.50 -9.15
CA ILE A 92 -0.93 -11.65 -8.24
C ILE A 92 -2.27 -11.26 -8.89
N GLN A 93 -2.23 -10.81 -10.16
CA GLN A 93 -3.41 -10.45 -10.93
C GLN A 93 -4.36 -11.64 -11.11
N SER A 94 -3.84 -12.85 -11.37
CA SER A 94 -4.64 -14.07 -11.52
C SER A 94 -5.32 -14.52 -10.24
N LEU A 95 -4.67 -14.30 -9.09
CA LEU A 95 -5.19 -14.59 -7.75
C LEU A 95 -6.19 -13.53 -7.27
N GLY A 96 -6.27 -12.37 -7.92
CA GLY A 96 -7.12 -11.25 -7.52
C GLY A 96 -6.70 -10.62 -6.20
N LEU A 97 -5.43 -10.79 -5.78
CA LEU A 97 -4.89 -10.19 -4.56
C LEU A 97 -4.56 -8.72 -4.81
N PRO A 98 -4.96 -7.80 -3.91
CA PRO A 98 -4.43 -6.44 -3.95
C PRO A 98 -2.95 -6.45 -3.56
N VAL A 99 -2.17 -5.56 -4.19
CA VAL A 99 -0.75 -5.41 -3.89
C VAL A 99 -0.44 -3.99 -3.44
N THR A 100 0.26 -3.85 -2.31
CA THR A 100 0.76 -2.56 -1.83
C THR A 100 2.24 -2.43 -2.13
N PHE A 101 2.62 -1.35 -2.81
CA PHE A 101 4.01 -0.95 -2.97
C PHE A 101 4.34 0.21 -2.03
N HIS A 102 5.51 0.15 -1.36
CA HIS A 102 6.17 1.39 -0.97
C HIS A 102 6.48 2.16 -2.25
N ALA A 103 6.17 3.45 -2.30
CA ALA A 103 6.35 4.28 -3.48
C ALA A 103 6.97 5.63 -3.13
N GLY A 104 7.86 6.12 -4.00
CA GLY A 104 8.59 7.33 -3.78
C GLY A 104 9.86 7.15 -2.96
N TRP A 105 10.33 8.24 -2.36
CA TRP A 105 11.56 8.29 -1.59
C TRP A 105 11.40 7.58 -0.23
N ASP A 106 12.44 6.88 0.22
CA ASP A 106 12.50 6.25 1.54
C ASP A 106 13.62 6.87 2.38
N PRO A 107 13.34 7.33 3.63
CA PRO A 107 14.36 7.98 4.46
C PRO A 107 15.49 7.04 4.92
N LEU A 108 15.26 5.73 4.96
CA LEU A 108 16.28 4.74 5.31
C LEU A 108 17.05 4.22 4.10
N SER A 109 16.53 4.45 2.89
CA SER A 109 17.16 4.08 1.62
C SER A 109 17.18 5.26 0.63
N PRO A 110 17.78 6.42 0.98
CA PRO A 110 17.57 7.69 0.29
C PRO A 110 18.27 7.85 -1.06
N LYS A 111 19.16 6.92 -1.43
CA LYS A 111 20.05 7.08 -2.60
C LYS A 111 19.37 6.73 -3.93
N VAL A 112 18.52 5.73 -3.93
CA VAL A 112 17.84 5.22 -5.13
C VAL A 112 16.36 5.07 -4.80
N VAL A 113 15.50 5.56 -5.67
CA VAL A 113 14.05 5.37 -5.57
C VAL A 113 13.64 4.30 -6.56
N HIS A 114 13.30 3.11 -6.05
CA HIS A 114 12.99 1.95 -6.89
C HIS A 114 11.54 1.96 -7.42
N ALA A 115 10.66 2.73 -6.77
CA ALA A 115 9.26 2.88 -7.15
C ALA A 115 8.89 4.35 -7.38
N GLU A 116 9.56 4.99 -8.35
CA GLU A 116 9.16 6.32 -8.83
C GLU A 116 7.75 6.26 -9.44
N PRO A 117 6.91 7.30 -9.30
CA PRO A 117 5.55 7.31 -9.85
C PRO A 117 5.46 6.99 -11.34
N GLU A 118 6.43 7.42 -12.15
CA GLU A 118 6.49 7.07 -13.58
C GLU A 118 6.71 5.57 -13.81
N ARG A 119 7.57 4.92 -13.00
CA ARG A 119 7.79 3.47 -13.07
C ARG A 119 6.54 2.70 -12.66
N LEU A 120 5.89 3.14 -11.57
CA LEU A 120 4.64 2.55 -11.13
C LEU A 120 3.53 2.69 -12.20
N ALA A 121 3.48 3.82 -12.90
CA ALA A 121 2.56 4.02 -14.01
C ALA A 121 2.75 2.97 -15.12
N ARG A 122 4.00 2.61 -15.48
CA ARG A 122 4.29 1.55 -16.46
C ARG A 122 3.76 0.18 -16.02
N VAL A 123 3.91 -0.15 -14.74
CA VAL A 123 3.35 -1.38 -14.16
C VAL A 123 1.82 -1.40 -14.25
N LEU A 124 1.17 -0.28 -13.91
CA LEU A 124 -0.29 -0.16 -14.00
C LEU A 124 -0.82 -0.32 -15.44
N ASP A 125 -0.08 0.17 -16.42
CA ASP A 125 -0.42 0.03 -17.85
C ASP A 125 -0.22 -1.41 -18.34
N ALA A 126 0.85 -2.08 -17.91
CA ALA A 126 1.16 -3.45 -18.27
C ALA A 126 0.20 -4.48 -17.61
N PHE A 127 -0.27 -4.20 -16.39
CA PHE A 127 -1.12 -5.10 -15.59
C PHE A 127 -2.46 -4.45 -15.21
N PRO A 128 -3.35 -4.15 -16.17
CA PRO A 128 -4.54 -3.33 -15.93
C PRO A 128 -5.61 -3.98 -15.04
N ARG A 129 -5.55 -5.30 -14.80
CA ARG A 129 -6.44 -6.00 -13.89
C ARG A 129 -5.87 -6.17 -12.48
N MET A 130 -4.59 -5.86 -12.27
CA MET A 130 -3.98 -5.89 -10.94
C MET A 130 -4.48 -4.71 -10.12
N THR A 131 -4.96 -4.97 -8.92
CA THR A 131 -5.34 -3.92 -7.97
C THR A 131 -4.11 -3.49 -7.17
N VAL A 132 -3.67 -2.28 -7.37
CA VAL A 132 -2.46 -1.72 -6.76
C VAL A 132 -2.83 -0.68 -5.70
N ILE A 133 -2.11 -0.68 -4.60
CA ILE A 133 -2.12 0.38 -3.58
C ILE A 133 -0.73 1.02 -3.60
N GLY A 134 -0.65 2.27 -4.03
CA GLY A 134 0.55 3.09 -3.95
C GLY A 134 0.62 3.77 -2.59
N ALA A 135 1.53 3.33 -1.73
CA ALA A 135 1.71 3.94 -0.42
C ALA A 135 2.19 5.40 -0.54
N HIS A 136 1.93 6.19 0.50
CA HIS A 136 2.40 7.58 0.61
C HIS A 136 1.93 8.47 -0.55
N LEU A 137 0.63 8.43 -0.83
CA LEU A 137 -0.01 9.08 -2.00
C LEU A 137 0.53 8.58 -3.35
N GLY A 138 1.14 7.37 -3.39
CA GLY A 138 1.76 6.82 -4.59
C GLY A 138 3.17 7.32 -4.89
N GLY A 139 3.77 8.11 -3.96
CA GLY A 139 5.13 8.61 -4.15
C GLY A 139 5.58 9.59 -3.08
N LEU A 140 6.11 9.10 -1.94
CA LEU A 140 6.65 9.96 -0.88
C LEU A 140 7.67 10.93 -1.45
N CYS A 141 7.50 12.24 -1.18
CA CYS A 141 8.36 13.32 -1.68
C CYS A 141 8.51 13.36 -3.22
N ARG A 142 7.53 12.81 -3.97
CA ARG A 142 7.47 12.81 -5.44
C ARG A 142 6.08 13.27 -5.93
N TYR A 143 5.44 14.13 -5.17
CA TYR A 143 4.02 14.48 -5.37
C TYR A 143 3.73 15.13 -6.73
N ASP A 144 4.66 15.91 -7.31
CA ASP A 144 4.52 16.43 -8.67
C ASP A 144 4.49 15.32 -9.72
N GLN A 145 5.28 14.26 -9.52
CA GLN A 145 5.24 13.10 -10.41
C GLN A 145 3.95 12.29 -10.20
N VAL A 146 3.44 12.22 -8.99
CA VAL A 146 2.13 11.60 -8.71
C VAL A 146 1.04 12.34 -9.48
N GLU A 147 1.00 13.68 -9.41
CA GLU A 147 0.05 14.50 -10.18
C GLU A 147 0.16 14.22 -11.68
N LYS A 148 1.38 14.07 -12.20
CA LYS A 148 1.65 13.86 -13.62
C LYS A 148 1.29 12.46 -14.14
N PHE A 149 1.57 11.41 -13.38
CA PHE A 149 1.59 10.04 -13.90
C PHE A 149 0.52 9.12 -13.33
N LEU A 150 0.00 9.40 -12.12
CA LEU A 150 -0.81 8.42 -11.38
C LEU A 150 -2.28 8.79 -11.23
N LEU A 151 -2.66 10.07 -11.33
CA LEU A 151 -4.02 10.47 -11.03
C LEU A 151 -5.06 9.85 -11.97
N GLY A 152 -6.21 9.47 -11.41
CA GLY A 152 -7.35 8.95 -12.13
C GLY A 152 -7.24 7.50 -12.62
N ARG A 153 -6.13 6.79 -12.36
CA ARG A 153 -5.94 5.39 -12.76
C ARG A 153 -6.87 4.48 -11.98
N ARG A 154 -7.66 3.67 -12.69
CA ARG A 154 -8.75 2.88 -12.09
C ARG A 154 -8.28 1.67 -11.29
N ASN A 155 -7.12 1.12 -11.62
CA ASN A 155 -6.51 -0.02 -10.95
C ASN A 155 -5.54 0.38 -9.82
N LEU A 156 -5.48 1.69 -9.48
CA LEU A 156 -4.66 2.24 -8.42
C LEU A 156 -5.53 2.78 -7.29
N TYR A 157 -5.16 2.44 -6.07
CA TYR A 157 -5.53 3.13 -4.85
C TYR A 157 -4.33 3.90 -4.33
N LEU A 158 -4.54 5.07 -3.74
CA LEU A 158 -3.52 5.83 -3.01
C LEU A 158 -3.79 5.72 -1.53
N ASP A 159 -2.77 5.52 -0.71
CA ASP A 159 -2.93 5.64 0.74
C ASP A 159 -2.28 6.92 1.28
N THR A 160 -2.72 7.36 2.45
CA THR A 160 -2.27 8.62 3.08
C THR A 160 -1.10 8.42 4.06
N ALA A 161 -0.52 7.22 4.09
CA ALA A 161 0.53 6.90 5.05
C ALA A 161 1.70 7.87 5.03
N MET A 162 2.17 8.27 6.21
CA MET A 162 3.38 9.09 6.37
C MET A 162 3.42 10.39 5.55
N THR A 163 2.23 10.89 5.14
CA THR A 163 2.14 12.10 4.31
C THR A 163 2.35 13.37 5.14
N ALA A 164 1.69 13.47 6.30
CA ALA A 164 1.74 14.67 7.14
C ALA A 164 3.16 15.12 7.55
N PRO A 165 4.15 14.24 7.81
CA PRO A 165 5.51 14.65 8.12
C PRO A 165 6.30 15.26 6.96
N TYR A 166 5.94 14.94 5.71
CA TYR A 166 6.74 15.24 4.52
C TYR A 166 6.03 16.13 3.50
N LEU A 167 4.78 16.49 3.80
CA LEU A 167 3.99 17.36 2.93
C LEU A 167 4.37 18.82 3.17
N GLU A 168 4.78 19.53 2.11
CA GLU A 168 5.10 20.96 2.15
C GLU A 168 3.90 21.83 1.77
N ASP A 169 2.99 21.33 0.93
CA ASP A 169 1.81 22.06 0.43
C ASP A 169 0.51 21.26 0.66
N GLU A 170 -0.28 21.69 1.64
CA GLU A 170 -1.60 21.06 1.91
C GLU A 170 -2.58 21.21 0.72
N ALA A 171 -2.41 22.22 -0.13
CA ALA A 171 -3.24 22.34 -1.34
C ALA A 171 -2.89 21.24 -2.36
N GLN A 172 -1.63 20.81 -2.45
CA GLN A 172 -1.22 19.68 -3.29
C GLN A 172 -1.84 18.37 -2.80
N TYR A 173 -1.91 18.15 -1.50
CA TYR A 173 -2.61 16.99 -0.92
C TYR A 173 -4.05 16.91 -1.42
N VAL A 174 -4.79 18.02 -1.32
CA VAL A 174 -6.19 18.10 -1.76
C VAL A 174 -6.30 17.86 -3.28
N ARG A 175 -5.41 18.47 -4.08
CA ARG A 175 -5.39 18.26 -5.54
C ARG A 175 -5.16 16.80 -5.91
N ILE A 176 -4.19 16.14 -5.26
CA ILE A 176 -3.89 14.72 -5.50
C ILE A 176 -5.12 13.86 -5.18
N LEU A 177 -5.69 14.00 -3.98
CA LEU A 177 -6.81 13.16 -3.56
C LEU A 177 -8.04 13.37 -4.46
N ARG A 178 -8.42 14.63 -4.75
CA ARG A 178 -9.54 14.92 -5.62
C ARG A 178 -9.28 14.53 -7.08
N GLY A 179 -8.08 14.78 -7.59
CA GLY A 179 -7.68 14.42 -8.95
C GLY A 179 -7.61 12.93 -9.19
N HIS A 180 -7.25 12.16 -8.14
CA HIS A 180 -7.26 10.70 -8.22
C HIS A 180 -8.67 10.11 -8.15
N GLY A 181 -9.54 10.72 -7.37
CA GLY A 181 -10.89 10.23 -7.08
C GLY A 181 -10.97 9.62 -5.68
N LEU A 182 -11.78 10.23 -4.82
CA LEU A 182 -11.89 9.91 -3.40
C LEU A 182 -12.39 8.48 -3.11
N ASP A 183 -12.96 7.80 -4.09
CA ASP A 183 -13.38 6.40 -4.03
C ASP A 183 -12.20 5.41 -4.06
N ARG A 184 -11.01 5.87 -4.37
CA ARG A 184 -9.76 5.09 -4.42
C ARG A 184 -8.65 5.67 -3.54
N VAL A 185 -9.04 6.36 -2.47
CA VAL A 185 -8.12 6.85 -1.43
C VAL A 185 -8.36 6.07 -0.14
N LEU A 186 -7.28 5.62 0.50
CA LEU A 186 -7.28 4.85 1.73
C LEU A 186 -6.58 5.65 2.83
N PHE A 187 -7.17 5.74 4.00
CA PHE A 187 -6.48 6.29 5.16
C PHE A 187 -5.45 5.29 5.68
N ALA A 188 -4.24 5.73 5.84
CA ALA A 188 -3.15 4.93 6.40
C ALA A 188 -2.17 5.81 7.18
N THR A 189 -1.29 5.18 7.95
CA THR A 189 -0.37 5.90 8.85
C THR A 189 1.08 5.48 8.72
N ASP A 190 1.34 4.24 8.29
CA ASP A 190 2.68 3.63 8.33
C ASP A 190 3.27 3.57 9.75
N CYS A 191 2.44 3.19 10.72
CA CYS A 191 2.90 3.01 12.10
C CYS A 191 4.02 1.94 12.17
N PRO A 192 5.16 2.22 12.84
CA PRO A 192 5.36 3.25 13.86
C PRO A 192 5.91 4.60 13.37
N TRP A 193 6.16 4.78 12.06
CA TRP A 193 6.79 6.00 11.52
C TRP A 193 5.87 7.22 11.62
N SER A 194 4.56 7.00 11.45
CA SER A 194 3.53 8.00 11.76
C SER A 194 2.37 7.34 12.53
N THR A 195 1.33 8.11 12.88
CA THR A 195 0.20 7.64 13.68
C THR A 195 -1.10 8.31 13.22
N PRO A 196 -2.28 7.76 13.57
CA PRO A 196 -3.56 8.43 13.31
C PRO A 196 -3.62 9.84 13.89
N LEU A 197 -2.98 10.08 15.04
CA LEU A 197 -2.94 11.40 15.68
C LEU A 197 -2.19 12.45 14.86
N ARG A 198 -1.34 12.02 13.93
CA ARG A 198 -0.58 12.89 13.05
C ARG A 198 -1.22 13.02 11.67
N GLU A 199 -1.73 11.93 11.11
CA GLU A 199 -2.30 11.89 9.74
C GLU A 199 -3.74 12.40 9.69
N LEU A 200 -4.58 12.09 10.70
CA LEU A 200 -5.98 12.46 10.70
C LEU A 200 -6.21 13.98 10.71
N PRO A 201 -5.47 14.80 11.51
CA PRO A 201 -5.61 16.25 11.46
C PRO A 201 -5.36 16.88 10.08
N LEU A 202 -4.46 16.30 9.27
CA LEU A 202 -4.25 16.75 7.89
C LEU A 202 -5.51 16.51 7.05
N LEU A 203 -6.10 15.32 7.13
CA LEU A 203 -7.34 14.99 6.43
C LEU A 203 -8.51 15.86 6.88
N GLU A 204 -8.60 16.18 8.18
CA GLU A 204 -9.64 17.04 8.75
C GLU A 204 -9.56 18.49 8.23
N ARG A 205 -8.33 19.03 8.13
CA ARG A 205 -8.13 20.40 7.59
C ARG A 205 -8.28 20.51 6.09
N ALA A 206 -8.25 19.40 5.36
CA ALA A 206 -8.30 19.36 3.89
C ALA A 206 -9.66 19.76 3.27
N GLY A 207 -10.65 20.09 4.10
CA GLY A 207 -11.95 20.59 3.63
C GLY A 207 -12.84 19.55 2.94
N PHE A 208 -12.66 18.26 3.27
CA PHE A 208 -13.54 17.19 2.84
C PHE A 208 -14.84 17.16 3.67
N THR A 209 -15.97 16.82 3.02
CA THR A 209 -17.23 16.62 3.73
C THR A 209 -17.16 15.43 4.68
N PRO A 210 -18.08 15.30 5.66
CA PRO A 210 -18.13 14.12 6.52
C PRO A 210 -18.20 12.81 5.71
N GLU A 211 -19.00 12.75 4.67
CA GLU A 211 -19.19 11.58 3.80
C GLU A 211 -17.91 11.25 3.01
N GLU A 212 -17.19 12.26 2.53
CA GLU A 212 -15.90 12.09 1.86
C GLU A 212 -14.85 11.55 2.82
N ARG A 213 -14.80 12.07 4.06
CA ARG A 213 -13.89 11.56 5.10
C ARG A 213 -14.21 10.11 5.47
N GLU A 214 -15.47 9.74 5.65
CA GLU A 214 -15.86 8.35 5.89
C GLU A 214 -15.40 7.41 4.76
N ARG A 215 -15.52 7.85 3.49
CA ARG A 215 -15.01 7.06 2.36
C ARG A 215 -13.52 6.78 2.52
N ILE A 216 -12.74 7.82 2.77
CA ILE A 216 -11.27 7.73 2.87
C ILE A 216 -10.87 6.91 4.11
N THR A 217 -11.50 7.16 5.27
CA THR A 217 -11.06 6.57 6.55
C THR A 217 -11.41 5.11 6.72
N TRP A 218 -12.49 4.61 6.08
CA TRP A 218 -12.86 3.21 6.27
C TRP A 218 -13.65 2.56 5.11
N LYS A 219 -14.61 3.27 4.46
CA LYS A 219 -15.51 2.62 3.47
C LYS A 219 -14.75 2.04 2.28
N ASN A 220 -13.78 2.77 1.74
CA ASN A 220 -12.99 2.31 0.61
C ASN A 220 -12.15 1.07 0.96
N ALA A 221 -11.53 1.08 2.15
CA ALA A 221 -10.73 -0.05 2.62
C ALA A 221 -11.58 -1.31 2.80
N LEU A 222 -12.75 -1.21 3.44
CA LEU A 222 -13.68 -2.34 3.55
C LEU A 222 -14.15 -2.84 2.18
N ALA A 223 -14.56 -1.93 1.30
CA ALA A 223 -14.99 -2.28 -0.06
C ALA A 223 -13.89 -3.00 -0.84
N LEU A 224 -12.62 -2.63 -0.64
CA LEU A 224 -11.48 -3.28 -1.27
C LEU A 224 -11.20 -4.67 -0.69
N LEU A 225 -11.18 -4.78 0.64
CA LEU A 225 -10.74 -6.00 1.36
C LEU A 225 -11.83 -7.07 1.47
N GLU A 226 -13.11 -6.66 1.51
CA GLU A 226 -14.27 -7.55 1.64
C GLU A 226 -14.92 -7.88 0.29
N ARG A 227 -14.29 -7.53 -0.84
CA ARG A 227 -14.75 -7.99 -2.15
C ARG A 227 -14.78 -9.51 -2.15
N LYS A 228 -15.93 -10.08 -2.54
CA LYS A 228 -16.01 -11.53 -2.77
C LYS A 228 -15.02 -11.88 -3.87
N ARG A 229 -14.02 -12.64 -3.53
CA ARG A 229 -13.05 -13.23 -4.43
C ARG A 229 -13.66 -14.42 -5.16
#